data_ac1bcc032853f42543332fae61918b32
#
_entry.id   ac1bcc032853f42543332fae61918b32
#
_cell.length_a   1.000
_cell.length_b   1.000
_cell.length_c   1.000
_cell.angle_alpha   90.00
_cell.angle_beta   90.00
_cell.angle_gamma   90.00
#
_symmetry.space_group_name_H-M   'P 1'
#
loop_
_entity.id
_entity.type
_entity.pdbx_description
1 polymer ?
#
loop_
_entity_poly.entity_id
_entity_poly.type
_entity_poly.pdbx_seq_one_letter_code
_entity_poly.pdbx_strand_id
1 'polypeptide(L)'
;MSLAGCAGSSESNSSPNSSAQSNAPATKSLEGASLDIYCGAGMTDPFQEISDAFADETGCAMNVTFANAAQIQTQIQTTEEGDFFIAGSADELKPVESYVDTSTDLVKHIPVLAVPADNPANISSLADLENARMVLVGDPEATPIGKIAKKALTEAGLWDALDARGALTTTTTAPQIATALANGEGDAGIVWKENVKSDGATIVDTTDLDPFVKTVPAARLTCSSNADAAQAFSDFLQTDTAKEIWAKYGYEQV
;
A
#
# COMPACT_ATOMS: atom_id res chain seq x y z
N MET A 1 -80.17 11.51 41.87
CA MET A 1 -79.26 11.39 43.04
C MET A 1 -77.86 11.18 42.45
N SER A 2 -77.09 12.23 42.33
CA SER A 2 -76.02 12.66 43.24
C SER A 2 -74.92 11.60 43.32
N LEU A 3 -73.75 11.83 43.02
CA LEU A 3 -72.69 12.79 43.28
C LEU A 3 -71.44 12.28 42.51
N ALA A 4 -70.75 13.08 41.77
CA ALA A 4 -69.55 13.85 42.14
C ALA A 4 -68.29 13.00 42.55
N GLY A 5 -67.24 13.18 41.88
CA GLY A 5 -65.97 13.25 42.57
C GLY A 5 -64.72 12.94 41.82
N CYS A 6 -63.98 13.96 41.61
CA CYS A 6 -62.53 14.12 41.73
C CYS A 6 -61.56 13.59 40.67
N ALA A 7 -60.88 14.57 40.20
CA ALA A 7 -59.67 14.58 39.42
C ALA A 7 -58.48 13.89 40.12
N GLY A 8 -57.64 13.24 39.32
CA GLY A 8 -56.29 12.79 39.68
C GLY A 8 -55.36 13.06 38.53
N SER A 9 -54.62 14.14 38.61
CA SER A 9 -53.56 14.50 37.71
C SER A 9 -52.37 13.55 37.91
N SER A 10 -51.97 12.84 36.87
CA SER A 10 -50.70 12.11 36.85
C SER A 10 -49.77 12.81 35.86
N GLU A 11 -48.81 13.50 36.40
CA GLU A 11 -47.67 14.07 35.67
C GLU A 11 -46.87 12.93 35.10
N SER A 12 -46.87 12.81 33.78
CA SER A 12 -45.92 11.96 33.04
C SER A 12 -44.65 12.73 32.81
N ASN A 13 -43.60 12.34 33.54
CA ASN A 13 -42.24 12.80 33.45
C ASN A 13 -41.66 12.28 32.13
N SER A 14 -41.61 13.14 31.12
CA SER A 14 -40.94 12.87 29.85
C SER A 14 -39.44 13.17 29.99
N SER A 15 -38.64 12.13 30.17
CA SER A 15 -37.21 12.22 30.02
C SER A 15 -36.85 12.52 28.56
N PRO A 16 -36.04 13.50 28.25
CA PRO A 16 -35.55 13.69 26.88
C PRO A 16 -34.54 12.60 26.56
N ASN A 17 -34.90 11.75 25.62
CA ASN A 17 -33.99 10.81 24.98
C ASN A 17 -32.97 11.62 24.16
N SER A 18 -31.79 11.83 24.74
CA SER A 18 -30.65 12.42 24.04
C SER A 18 -30.06 11.36 23.14
N SER A 19 -30.60 11.23 21.92
CA SER A 19 -29.93 10.58 20.81
C SER A 19 -28.72 11.44 20.47
N ALA A 20 -27.52 10.99 20.87
CA ALA A 20 -26.27 11.48 20.38
C ALA A 20 -26.25 11.16 18.87
N GLN A 21 -26.61 12.14 18.06
CA GLN A 21 -26.31 12.12 16.64
C GLN A 21 -24.78 12.23 16.53
N SER A 22 -24.15 11.14 16.12
CA SER A 22 -22.79 11.17 15.61
C SER A 22 -22.81 12.06 14.37
N ASN A 23 -22.22 13.24 14.48
CA ASN A 23 -22.00 14.17 13.39
C ASN A 23 -20.82 13.62 12.55
N ALA A 24 -21.01 12.51 11.84
CA ALA A 24 -20.18 12.17 10.71
C ALA A 24 -20.53 13.16 9.59
N PRO A 25 -19.56 13.80 8.94
CA PRO A 25 -19.83 14.62 7.76
C PRO A 25 -20.59 13.76 6.75
N ALA A 26 -21.75 14.25 6.29
CA ALA A 26 -22.53 13.56 5.27
C ALA A 26 -21.66 13.47 3.99
N THR A 27 -21.22 12.28 3.64
CA THR A 27 -20.46 12.04 2.42
C THR A 27 -21.35 12.42 1.23
N LYS A 28 -20.81 13.27 0.35
CA LYS A 28 -21.54 13.71 -0.85
C LYS A 28 -21.75 12.49 -1.74
N SER A 29 -22.99 12.19 -2.12
CA SER A 29 -23.27 11.15 -3.11
C SER A 29 -22.61 11.52 -4.45
N LEU A 30 -21.85 10.58 -4.99
CA LEU A 30 -21.18 10.67 -6.29
C LEU A 30 -21.79 9.70 -7.31
N GLU A 31 -23.06 9.33 -7.13
CA GLU A 31 -23.79 8.48 -8.08
C GLU A 31 -23.71 9.04 -9.49
N GLY A 32 -23.29 8.18 -10.43
CA GLY A 32 -23.10 8.55 -11.83
C GLY A 32 -21.73 9.18 -12.16
N ALA A 33 -20.88 9.42 -11.15
CA ALA A 33 -19.46 9.74 -11.36
C ALA A 33 -18.63 8.47 -11.51
N SER A 34 -17.50 8.57 -12.20
CA SER A 34 -16.50 7.50 -12.31
C SER A 34 -15.09 8.07 -12.16
N LEU A 35 -14.19 7.24 -11.63
CA LEU A 35 -12.76 7.53 -11.59
C LEU A 35 -11.99 6.38 -12.25
N ASP A 36 -11.06 6.73 -13.14
CA ASP A 36 -10.12 5.82 -13.78
C ASP A 36 -8.77 5.89 -13.06
N ILE A 37 -8.39 4.79 -12.40
CA ILE A 37 -7.22 4.75 -11.52
C ILE A 37 -6.22 3.73 -12.02
N TYR A 38 -4.98 4.15 -12.14
CA TYR A 38 -3.84 3.28 -12.37
C TYR A 38 -3.16 2.96 -11.05
N CYS A 39 -2.92 1.68 -10.76
CA CYS A 39 -2.26 1.26 -9.53
C CYS A 39 -1.16 0.24 -9.83
N GLY A 40 -0.03 0.38 -9.14
CA GLY A 40 1.04 -0.59 -9.20
C GLY A 40 0.58 -2.00 -8.80
N ALA A 41 0.85 -3.02 -9.64
CA ALA A 41 0.33 -4.37 -9.45
C ALA A 41 0.71 -5.03 -8.10
N GLY A 42 1.79 -4.57 -7.47
CA GLY A 42 2.17 -5.05 -6.13
C GLY A 42 1.19 -4.67 -5.01
N MET A 43 0.30 -3.71 -5.27
CA MET A 43 -0.67 -3.18 -4.30
C MET A 43 -2.12 -3.57 -4.63
N THR A 44 -2.31 -4.60 -5.47
CA THR A 44 -3.65 -5.01 -5.95
C THR A 44 -4.63 -5.24 -4.81
N ASP A 45 -4.29 -6.10 -3.84
CA ASP A 45 -5.23 -6.48 -2.78
C ASP A 45 -5.64 -5.29 -1.89
N PRO A 46 -4.71 -4.52 -1.29
CA PRO A 46 -5.08 -3.39 -0.45
C PRO A 46 -5.81 -2.30 -1.23
N PHE A 47 -5.38 -2.00 -2.44
CA PHE A 47 -5.97 -0.91 -3.20
C PHE A 47 -7.34 -1.28 -3.80
N GLN A 48 -7.59 -2.55 -4.10
CA GLN A 48 -8.94 -3.00 -4.47
C GLN A 48 -9.92 -2.80 -3.31
N GLU A 49 -9.54 -3.18 -2.08
CA GLU A 49 -10.39 -2.97 -0.90
C GLU A 49 -10.64 -1.47 -0.61
N ILE A 50 -9.64 -0.61 -0.79
CA ILE A 50 -9.78 0.86 -0.69
C ILE A 50 -10.77 1.38 -1.75
N SER A 51 -10.63 0.92 -2.98
CA SER A 51 -11.50 1.29 -4.11
C SER A 51 -12.95 0.88 -3.85
N ASP A 52 -13.17 -0.35 -3.38
CA ASP A 52 -14.49 -0.88 -3.05
C ASP A 52 -15.12 -0.09 -1.90
N ALA A 53 -14.36 0.22 -0.84
CA ALA A 53 -14.83 1.00 0.29
C ALA A 53 -15.26 2.43 -0.12
N PHE A 54 -14.51 3.09 -1.00
CA PHE A 54 -14.89 4.40 -1.53
C PHE A 54 -16.16 4.31 -2.40
N ALA A 55 -16.26 3.30 -3.26
CA ALA A 55 -17.44 3.07 -4.10
C ALA A 55 -18.69 2.84 -3.24
N ASP A 56 -18.58 2.00 -2.20
CA ASP A 56 -19.67 1.70 -1.27
C ASP A 56 -20.13 2.94 -0.48
N GLU A 57 -19.18 3.81 -0.09
CA GLU A 57 -19.49 5.02 0.69
C GLU A 57 -20.13 6.12 -0.15
N THR A 58 -19.73 6.24 -1.43
CA THR A 58 -20.08 7.42 -2.25
C THR A 58 -20.98 7.12 -3.44
N GLY A 59 -21.06 5.87 -3.90
CA GLY A 59 -21.72 5.48 -5.16
C GLY A 59 -20.89 5.81 -6.42
N CYS A 60 -19.62 6.25 -6.28
CA CYS A 60 -18.73 6.50 -7.42
C CYS A 60 -18.28 5.18 -8.06
N ALA A 61 -18.33 5.09 -9.38
CA ALA A 61 -17.77 3.93 -10.08
C ALA A 61 -16.24 4.02 -10.11
N MET A 62 -15.57 2.94 -9.69
CA MET A 62 -14.12 2.85 -9.61
C MET A 62 -13.57 1.89 -10.67
N ASN A 63 -12.85 2.42 -11.67
CA ASN A 63 -12.23 1.65 -12.72
C ASN A 63 -10.73 1.54 -12.43
N VAL A 64 -10.29 0.46 -11.76
CA VAL A 64 -8.88 0.32 -11.38
C VAL A 64 -8.15 -0.58 -12.37
N THR A 65 -7.04 -0.08 -12.91
CA THR A 65 -6.12 -0.84 -13.76
C THR A 65 -4.84 -1.12 -12.96
N PHE A 66 -4.57 -2.41 -12.71
CA PHE A 66 -3.34 -2.87 -12.05
C PHE A 66 -2.31 -3.29 -13.09
N ALA A 67 -1.15 -2.63 -13.09
CA ALA A 67 -0.06 -2.95 -14.00
C ALA A 67 1.31 -2.59 -13.40
N ASN A 68 2.40 -2.94 -14.09
CA ASN A 68 3.71 -2.41 -13.68
C ASN A 68 3.84 -0.91 -14.06
N ALA A 69 4.71 -0.20 -13.34
CA ALA A 69 4.85 1.24 -13.49
C ALA A 69 5.17 1.67 -14.93
N ALA A 70 6.01 0.93 -15.66
CA ALA A 70 6.38 1.28 -17.03
C ALA A 70 5.18 1.20 -18.01
N GLN A 71 4.30 0.22 -17.82
CA GLN A 71 3.07 0.10 -18.61
C GLN A 71 2.12 1.25 -18.31
N ILE A 72 1.92 1.58 -17.02
CA ILE A 72 1.08 2.71 -16.59
C ILE A 72 1.63 4.02 -17.14
N GLN A 73 2.92 4.27 -17.00
CA GLN A 73 3.57 5.47 -17.53
C GLN A 73 3.38 5.60 -19.05
N THR A 74 3.57 4.51 -19.78
CA THR A 74 3.32 4.49 -21.24
C THR A 74 1.86 4.76 -21.56
N GLN A 75 0.92 4.20 -20.80
CA GLN A 75 -0.50 4.43 -21.01
C GLN A 75 -0.85 5.89 -20.79
N ILE A 76 -0.47 6.48 -19.64
CA ILE A 76 -0.71 7.90 -19.34
C ILE A 76 -0.16 8.81 -20.46
N GLN A 77 1.07 8.57 -20.90
CA GLN A 77 1.72 9.35 -21.96
C GLN A 77 1.06 9.21 -23.33
N THR A 78 0.43 8.06 -23.59
CA THR A 78 -0.15 7.76 -24.91
C THR A 78 -1.60 8.18 -25.01
N THR A 79 -2.39 7.96 -23.94
CA THR A 79 -3.83 8.24 -23.94
C THR A 79 -4.16 9.62 -23.39
N GLU A 80 -3.31 10.17 -22.52
CA GLU A 80 -3.60 11.38 -21.74
C GLU A 80 -4.93 11.26 -20.98
N GLU A 81 -5.21 10.06 -20.45
CA GLU A 81 -6.45 9.72 -19.73
C GLU A 81 -6.10 9.19 -18.33
N GLY A 82 -7.09 9.21 -17.42
CA GLY A 82 -7.03 8.74 -16.07
C GLY A 82 -7.13 9.85 -15.03
N ASP A 83 -7.52 9.48 -13.81
CA ASP A 83 -7.70 10.41 -12.70
C ASP A 83 -6.57 10.33 -11.69
N PHE A 84 -6.08 9.10 -11.40
CA PHE A 84 -4.99 8.88 -10.45
C PHE A 84 -3.97 7.85 -10.91
N PHE A 85 -2.72 8.06 -10.45
CA PHE A 85 -1.69 7.05 -10.47
C PHE A 85 -1.20 6.78 -9.03
N ILE A 86 -1.46 5.58 -8.53
CA ILE A 86 -0.98 5.07 -7.25
C ILE A 86 0.32 4.32 -7.54
N ALA A 87 1.43 4.99 -7.32
CA ALA A 87 2.75 4.47 -7.68
C ALA A 87 3.43 3.78 -6.48
N GLY A 88 4.27 2.80 -6.73
CA GLY A 88 5.05 2.13 -5.67
C GLY A 88 6.13 3.01 -5.05
N SER A 89 6.46 4.12 -5.70
CA SER A 89 7.35 5.15 -5.14
C SER A 89 7.25 6.46 -5.92
N ALA A 90 7.68 7.57 -5.32
CA ALA A 90 7.75 8.86 -5.99
C ALA A 90 8.69 8.86 -7.23
N ASP A 91 9.69 7.96 -7.26
CA ASP A 91 10.57 7.82 -8.44
C ASP A 91 9.80 7.36 -9.68
N GLU A 92 8.73 6.60 -9.51
CA GLU A 92 7.88 6.13 -10.60
C GLU A 92 7.01 7.24 -11.22
N LEU A 93 6.83 8.36 -10.54
CA LEU A 93 6.11 9.53 -11.08
C LEU A 93 6.97 10.36 -12.04
N LYS A 94 8.31 10.30 -11.94
CA LYS A 94 9.22 11.14 -12.73
C LYS A 94 8.99 11.08 -14.25
N PRO A 95 8.79 9.89 -14.88
CA PRO A 95 8.55 9.83 -16.33
C PRO A 95 7.23 10.47 -16.78
N VAL A 96 6.29 10.67 -15.85
CA VAL A 96 4.96 11.25 -16.10
C VAL A 96 4.72 12.53 -15.31
N GLU A 97 5.78 13.18 -14.82
CA GLU A 97 5.71 14.37 -13.97
C GLU A 97 4.86 15.50 -14.59
N SER A 98 4.92 15.66 -15.90
CA SER A 98 4.10 16.67 -16.61
C SER A 98 2.60 16.41 -16.60
N TYR A 99 2.19 15.19 -16.26
CA TYR A 99 0.78 14.78 -16.12
C TYR A 99 0.31 14.76 -14.66
N VAL A 100 1.17 15.09 -13.69
CA VAL A 100 0.80 15.13 -12.27
C VAL A 100 0.38 16.55 -11.87
N ASP A 101 -0.84 16.66 -11.35
CA ASP A 101 -1.38 17.90 -10.76
C ASP A 101 -0.95 18.03 -9.29
N THR A 102 -1.27 17.01 -8.49
CA THR A 102 -0.92 16.94 -7.07
C THR A 102 -0.50 15.52 -6.71
N SER A 103 0.28 15.39 -5.64
CA SER A 103 0.68 14.08 -5.12
C SER A 103 0.68 14.10 -3.59
N THR A 104 0.14 13.02 -3.00
CA THR A 104 0.08 12.84 -1.55
C THR A 104 0.63 11.48 -1.18
N ASP A 105 1.58 11.44 -0.25
CA ASP A 105 2.11 10.20 0.26
C ASP A 105 1.07 9.51 1.17
N LEU A 106 0.83 8.22 0.93
CA LEU A 106 -0.17 7.42 1.64
C LEU A 106 0.45 6.58 2.76
N VAL A 107 1.39 5.73 2.40
CA VAL A 107 2.02 4.76 3.30
C VAL A 107 3.49 4.57 2.94
N LYS A 108 4.24 3.96 3.86
CA LYS A 108 5.62 3.54 3.62
C LYS A 108 5.65 2.24 2.82
N HIS A 109 6.60 2.14 1.91
CA HIS A 109 6.99 0.93 1.19
C HIS A 109 8.37 0.54 1.68
N ILE A 110 8.44 -0.46 2.56
CA ILE A 110 9.58 -0.75 3.41
C ILE A 110 10.30 -1.99 2.90
N PRO A 111 11.53 -1.87 2.35
CA PRO A 111 12.35 -3.03 2.05
C PRO A 111 12.90 -3.61 3.36
N VAL A 112 12.88 -4.94 3.48
CA VAL A 112 13.39 -5.65 4.64
C VAL A 112 14.29 -6.79 4.23
N LEU A 113 15.23 -7.12 5.11
CA LEU A 113 15.98 -8.37 5.05
C LEU A 113 15.12 -9.46 5.71
N ALA A 114 14.83 -10.52 4.98
CA ALA A 114 14.04 -11.64 5.49
C ALA A 114 14.82 -12.95 5.34
N VAL A 115 14.51 -13.89 6.23
CA VAL A 115 15.14 -15.22 6.32
C VAL A 115 14.07 -16.29 6.49
N PRO A 116 14.35 -17.58 6.25
CA PRO A 116 13.49 -18.67 6.70
C PRO A 116 13.24 -18.58 8.22
N ALA A 117 12.09 -19.04 8.70
CA ALA A 117 11.67 -18.86 10.10
C ALA A 117 12.71 -19.31 11.12
N ASP A 118 13.42 -20.43 10.84
CA ASP A 118 14.45 -20.97 11.72
C ASP A 118 15.83 -20.30 11.54
N ASN A 119 15.98 -19.37 10.59
CA ASN A 119 17.20 -18.67 10.26
C ASN A 119 18.47 -19.55 10.33
N PRO A 120 18.55 -20.62 9.55
CA PRO A 120 19.63 -21.63 9.70
C PRO A 120 21.01 -21.07 9.36
N ALA A 121 21.08 -19.99 8.60
CA ALA A 121 22.32 -19.31 8.23
C ALA A 121 22.77 -18.27 9.27
N ASN A 122 21.98 -18.02 10.33
CA ASN A 122 22.23 -17.02 11.37
C ASN A 122 22.48 -15.60 10.82
N ILE A 123 21.68 -15.19 9.86
CA ILE A 123 21.74 -13.86 9.26
C ILE A 123 21.07 -12.85 10.19
N SER A 124 21.78 -11.80 10.61
CA SER A 124 21.31 -10.73 11.47
C SER A 124 21.47 -9.33 10.88
N SER A 125 22.21 -9.22 9.76
CA SER A 125 22.50 -7.97 9.08
C SER A 125 22.80 -8.21 7.59
N LEU A 126 22.89 -7.15 6.79
CA LEU A 126 23.36 -7.26 5.39
C LEU A 126 24.79 -7.80 5.33
N ALA A 127 25.66 -7.48 6.30
CA ALA A 127 27.04 -7.95 6.32
C ALA A 127 27.14 -9.48 6.37
N ASP A 128 26.21 -10.16 7.07
CA ASP A 128 26.22 -11.61 7.19
C ASP A 128 25.96 -12.34 5.85
N LEU A 129 25.41 -11.64 4.86
CA LEU A 129 25.19 -12.16 3.51
C LEU A 129 26.49 -12.52 2.79
N GLU A 130 27.64 -12.01 3.25
CA GLU A 130 28.95 -12.42 2.73
C GLU A 130 29.10 -13.95 2.74
N ASN A 131 28.54 -14.62 3.75
CA ASN A 131 28.66 -16.07 3.94
C ASN A 131 27.40 -16.85 3.48
N ALA A 132 26.34 -16.17 3.05
CA ALA A 132 25.11 -16.81 2.60
C ALA A 132 25.36 -17.60 1.29
N ARG A 133 24.81 -18.79 1.18
CA ARG A 133 24.91 -19.62 -0.03
C ARG A 133 23.97 -19.16 -1.14
N MET A 134 22.80 -18.65 -0.74
CA MET A 134 21.79 -18.17 -1.68
C MET A 134 21.05 -16.97 -1.08
N VAL A 135 21.09 -15.85 -1.77
CA VAL A 135 20.38 -14.62 -1.45
C VAL A 135 19.35 -14.35 -2.55
N LEU A 136 18.08 -14.27 -2.17
CA LEU A 136 16.98 -14.01 -3.08
C LEU A 136 16.76 -12.51 -3.23
N VAL A 137 16.72 -12.04 -4.46
CA VAL A 137 16.46 -10.64 -4.78
C VAL A 137 15.47 -10.54 -5.94
N GLY A 138 14.77 -9.43 -6.07
CA GLY A 138 14.02 -9.14 -7.28
C GLY A 138 14.97 -8.90 -8.46
N ASP A 139 14.50 -9.10 -9.69
CA ASP A 139 15.24 -8.72 -10.87
C ASP A 139 15.58 -7.22 -10.83
N PRO A 140 16.88 -6.85 -10.79
CA PRO A 140 17.30 -5.46 -10.62
C PRO A 140 17.01 -4.56 -11.82
N GLU A 141 16.76 -5.15 -13.00
CA GLU A 141 16.39 -4.37 -14.19
C GLU A 141 14.86 -4.22 -14.32
N ALA A 142 14.10 -5.18 -13.79
CA ALA A 142 12.65 -5.26 -14.00
C ALA A 142 11.81 -4.85 -12.78
N THR A 143 12.33 -5.00 -11.55
CA THR A 143 11.52 -4.82 -10.34
C THR A 143 12.04 -3.69 -9.43
N PRO A 144 11.16 -2.90 -8.79
CA PRO A 144 11.57 -1.87 -7.83
C PRO A 144 12.37 -2.44 -6.66
N ILE A 145 11.94 -3.57 -6.08
CA ILE A 145 12.66 -4.20 -4.96
C ILE A 145 14.03 -4.73 -5.40
N GLY A 146 14.16 -5.22 -6.63
CA GLY A 146 15.46 -5.65 -7.20
C GLY A 146 16.43 -4.49 -7.36
N LYS A 147 15.97 -3.33 -7.83
CA LYS A 147 16.78 -2.10 -7.92
C LYS A 147 17.27 -1.67 -6.54
N ILE A 148 16.40 -1.73 -5.52
CA ILE A 148 16.76 -1.42 -4.14
C ILE A 148 17.77 -2.45 -3.61
N ALA A 149 17.55 -3.74 -3.81
CA ALA A 149 18.45 -4.79 -3.37
C ALA A 149 19.84 -4.62 -3.98
N LYS A 150 19.92 -4.40 -5.30
CA LYS A 150 21.20 -4.12 -6.00
C LYS A 150 21.90 -2.91 -5.41
N LYS A 151 21.18 -1.82 -5.19
CA LYS A 151 21.73 -0.59 -4.62
C LYS A 151 22.25 -0.81 -3.20
N ALA A 152 21.44 -1.39 -2.31
CA ALA A 152 21.80 -1.64 -0.93
C ALA A 152 23.02 -2.58 -0.81
N LEU A 153 23.02 -3.68 -1.55
CA LEU A 153 24.14 -4.62 -1.55
C LEU A 153 25.40 -4.04 -2.18
N THR A 154 25.28 -3.15 -3.17
CA THR A 154 26.41 -2.43 -3.76
C THR A 154 27.02 -1.43 -2.77
N GLU A 155 26.20 -0.66 -2.08
CA GLU A 155 26.64 0.28 -1.04
C GLU A 155 27.28 -0.44 0.16
N ALA A 156 26.82 -1.66 0.47
CA ALA A 156 27.43 -2.54 1.47
C ALA A 156 28.71 -3.25 0.97
N GLY A 157 29.07 -3.10 -0.33
CA GLY A 157 30.24 -3.78 -0.92
C GLY A 157 30.05 -5.28 -1.17
N LEU A 158 28.81 -5.77 -1.17
CA LEU A 158 28.49 -7.21 -1.21
C LEU A 158 28.05 -7.69 -2.60
N TRP A 159 27.45 -6.82 -3.44
CA TRP A 159 26.81 -7.23 -4.70
C TRP A 159 27.76 -8.03 -5.61
N ASP A 160 28.92 -7.48 -5.92
CA ASP A 160 29.86 -8.10 -6.86
C ASP A 160 30.42 -9.44 -6.36
N ALA A 161 30.67 -9.55 -5.05
CA ALA A 161 31.15 -10.78 -4.44
C ALA A 161 30.07 -11.90 -4.43
N LEU A 162 28.84 -11.53 -4.16
CA LEU A 162 27.69 -12.46 -4.20
C LEU A 162 27.41 -12.92 -5.62
N ASP A 163 27.42 -12.00 -6.59
CA ASP A 163 27.20 -12.29 -8.00
C ASP A 163 28.31 -13.21 -8.58
N ALA A 164 29.59 -12.85 -8.35
CA ALA A 164 30.73 -13.60 -8.85
C ALA A 164 30.77 -15.06 -8.38
N ARG A 165 30.22 -15.37 -7.19
CA ARG A 165 30.14 -16.75 -6.68
C ARG A 165 28.80 -17.43 -6.94
N GLY A 166 27.89 -16.77 -7.69
CA GLY A 166 26.59 -17.29 -8.04
C GLY A 166 25.63 -17.44 -6.84
N ALA A 167 25.80 -16.62 -5.81
CA ALA A 167 24.95 -16.63 -4.62
C ALA A 167 23.66 -15.80 -4.78
N LEU A 168 23.57 -14.95 -5.81
CA LEU A 168 22.34 -14.20 -6.09
C LEU A 168 21.37 -15.02 -6.93
N THR A 169 20.13 -15.10 -6.51
CA THR A 169 19.04 -15.68 -7.28
C THR A 169 17.95 -14.64 -7.46
N THR A 170 17.61 -14.34 -8.71
CA THR A 170 16.62 -13.33 -9.04
C THR A 170 15.23 -13.92 -9.19
N THR A 171 14.21 -13.17 -8.74
CA THR A 171 12.78 -13.47 -8.92
C THR A 171 12.10 -12.38 -9.74
N THR A 172 10.99 -12.72 -10.37
CA THR A 172 10.22 -11.76 -11.18
C THR A 172 9.27 -10.90 -10.35
N THR A 173 8.98 -11.31 -9.09
CA THR A 173 8.08 -10.58 -8.18
C THR A 173 8.56 -10.68 -6.73
N ALA A 174 8.27 -9.66 -5.92
CA ALA A 174 8.61 -9.67 -4.50
C ALA A 174 7.91 -10.79 -3.69
N PRO A 175 6.62 -11.12 -3.90
CA PRO A 175 6.00 -12.26 -3.22
C PRO A 175 6.70 -13.60 -3.44
N GLN A 176 7.35 -13.81 -4.60
CA GLN A 176 8.12 -15.04 -4.86
C GLN A 176 9.30 -15.18 -3.91
N ILE A 177 9.96 -14.06 -3.53
CA ILE A 177 11.06 -14.08 -2.55
C ILE A 177 10.54 -14.59 -1.21
N ALA A 178 9.45 -13.99 -0.70
CA ALA A 178 8.87 -14.38 0.58
C ALA A 178 8.40 -15.84 0.58
N THR A 179 7.77 -16.29 -0.51
CA THR A 179 7.32 -17.68 -0.67
C THR A 179 8.50 -18.67 -0.68
N ALA A 180 9.56 -18.36 -1.41
CA ALA A 180 10.75 -19.20 -1.47
C ALA A 180 11.41 -19.32 -0.08
N LEU A 181 11.57 -18.20 0.64
CA LEU A 181 12.09 -18.21 2.02
C LEU A 181 11.20 -19.04 2.95
N ALA A 182 9.88 -18.90 2.85
CA ALA A 182 8.92 -19.67 3.65
C ALA A 182 9.01 -21.18 3.39
N ASN A 183 9.42 -21.59 2.19
CA ASN A 183 9.68 -22.97 1.83
C ASN A 183 11.10 -23.46 2.20
N GLY A 184 11.92 -22.61 2.80
CA GLY A 184 13.31 -22.93 3.11
C GLY A 184 14.25 -22.89 1.90
N GLU A 185 13.84 -22.22 0.82
CA GLU A 185 14.65 -22.02 -0.37
C GLU A 185 15.41 -20.69 -0.21
N GLY A 186 16.74 -20.77 -0.07
CA GLY A 186 17.60 -19.62 0.17
C GLY A 186 17.91 -19.37 1.65
N ASP A 187 18.99 -18.66 1.90
CA ASP A 187 19.44 -18.32 3.24
C ASP A 187 18.87 -16.97 3.71
N ALA A 188 18.65 -16.03 2.77
CA ALA A 188 18.05 -14.72 3.02
C ALA A 188 17.47 -14.13 1.73
N GLY A 189 16.72 -13.04 1.86
CA GLY A 189 16.24 -12.26 0.72
C GLY A 189 15.92 -10.82 1.11
N ILE A 190 15.97 -9.92 0.12
CA ILE A 190 15.52 -8.53 0.26
C ILE A 190 14.16 -8.43 -0.41
N VAL A 191 13.15 -8.10 0.38
CA VAL A 191 11.73 -8.14 -0.01
C VAL A 191 10.97 -6.99 0.63
N TRP A 192 9.77 -6.68 0.16
CA TRP A 192 8.91 -5.72 0.84
C TRP A 192 8.32 -6.31 2.12
N LYS A 193 8.22 -5.51 3.17
CA LYS A 193 7.73 -5.90 4.50
C LYS A 193 6.35 -6.59 4.43
N GLU A 194 5.43 -6.04 3.68
CA GLU A 194 4.06 -6.53 3.53
C GLU A 194 3.95 -7.90 2.83
N ASN A 195 5.01 -8.34 2.15
CA ASN A 195 5.05 -9.68 1.55
C ASN A 195 5.49 -10.77 2.53
N VAL A 196 6.13 -10.41 3.64
CA VAL A 196 6.55 -11.37 4.67
C VAL A 196 5.38 -11.64 5.61
N LYS A 197 4.54 -12.61 5.22
CA LYS A 197 3.42 -13.08 6.05
C LYS A 197 3.96 -14.17 6.98
N SER A 198 3.52 -14.19 8.22
CA SER A 198 4.07 -14.86 9.41
C SER A 198 4.40 -16.36 9.33
N ASP A 199 4.11 -17.07 8.25
CA ASP A 199 4.29 -18.51 8.17
C ASP A 199 5.50 -18.87 7.29
N GLY A 200 6.60 -19.25 7.96
CA GLY A 200 7.79 -19.81 7.32
C GLY A 200 8.90 -18.83 6.95
N ALA A 201 8.68 -17.51 7.01
CA ALA A 201 9.73 -16.50 6.86
C ALA A 201 9.66 -15.46 7.97
N THR A 202 10.80 -14.90 8.36
CA THR A 202 10.94 -13.91 9.44
C THR A 202 11.73 -12.72 8.97
N ILE A 203 11.29 -11.51 9.35
CA ILE A 203 12.04 -10.27 9.12
C ILE A 203 13.20 -10.19 10.12
N VAL A 204 14.38 -9.90 9.62
CA VAL A 204 15.57 -9.65 10.45
C VAL A 204 15.46 -8.25 11.04
N ASP A 205 15.67 -8.13 12.35
CA ASP A 205 15.70 -6.85 13.06
C ASP A 205 17.03 -6.14 12.77
N THR A 206 17.06 -5.31 11.73
CA THR A 206 18.22 -4.52 11.30
C THR A 206 17.75 -3.20 10.69
N THR A 207 18.58 -2.18 10.79
CA THR A 207 18.36 -0.85 10.19
C THR A 207 19.07 -0.67 8.85
N ASP A 208 19.70 -1.72 8.33
CA ASP A 208 20.54 -1.64 7.13
C ASP A 208 19.77 -1.19 5.88
N LEU A 209 18.45 -1.44 5.83
CA LEU A 209 17.60 -1.08 4.71
C LEU A 209 16.76 0.19 4.95
N ASP A 210 16.82 0.81 6.12
CA ASP A 210 16.09 2.04 6.45
C ASP A 210 16.34 3.19 5.44
N PRO A 211 17.58 3.40 4.94
CA PRO A 211 17.85 4.44 3.94
C PRO A 211 17.12 4.22 2.60
N PHE A 212 16.58 3.04 2.37
CA PHE A 212 15.92 2.65 1.11
C PHE A 212 14.39 2.61 1.24
N VAL A 213 13.82 2.96 2.38
CA VAL A 213 12.38 3.11 2.55
C VAL A 213 11.85 4.13 1.55
N LYS A 214 10.75 3.78 0.88
CA LYS A 214 10.01 4.63 -0.05
C LYS A 214 8.64 4.96 0.52
N THR A 215 7.95 5.91 -0.10
CA THR A 215 6.54 6.17 0.14
C THR A 215 5.73 5.79 -1.09
N VAL A 216 4.51 5.35 -0.89
CA VAL A 216 3.51 5.10 -1.93
C VAL A 216 2.72 6.38 -2.15
N PRO A 217 2.91 7.11 -3.25
CA PRO A 217 2.15 8.31 -3.53
C PRO A 217 0.85 7.99 -4.27
N ALA A 218 -0.20 8.74 -3.97
CA ALA A 218 -1.36 8.92 -4.84
C ALA A 218 -1.16 10.22 -5.63
N ALA A 219 -0.88 10.11 -6.91
CA ALA A 219 -0.75 11.25 -7.81
C ALA A 219 -2.07 11.46 -8.56
N ARG A 220 -2.69 12.61 -8.37
CA ARG A 220 -3.82 13.07 -9.19
C ARG A 220 -3.28 13.53 -10.54
N LEU A 221 -3.93 13.10 -11.61
CA LEU A 221 -3.49 13.43 -12.95
C LEU A 221 -4.16 14.72 -13.46
N THR A 222 -3.44 15.48 -14.29
CA THR A 222 -3.94 16.73 -14.91
C THR A 222 -5.08 16.47 -15.90
N CYS A 223 -5.17 15.26 -16.44
CA CYS A 223 -6.22 14.82 -17.36
C CYS A 223 -7.51 14.36 -16.65
N SER A 224 -7.54 14.40 -15.31
CA SER A 224 -8.76 14.09 -14.54
C SER A 224 -9.94 14.98 -14.97
N SER A 225 -11.01 14.36 -15.41
CA SER A 225 -12.20 15.04 -15.91
C SER A 225 -13.27 15.29 -14.85
N ASN A 226 -13.19 14.61 -13.70
CA ASN A 226 -14.18 14.68 -12.63
C ASN A 226 -13.57 15.25 -11.33
N ALA A 227 -13.41 16.58 -11.30
CA ALA A 227 -12.72 17.27 -10.20
C ALA A 227 -13.35 17.03 -8.82
N ASP A 228 -14.69 16.95 -8.74
CA ASP A 228 -15.41 16.72 -7.48
C ASP A 228 -15.15 15.30 -6.95
N ALA A 229 -15.24 14.28 -7.81
CA ALA A 229 -14.97 12.90 -7.41
C ALA A 229 -13.49 12.69 -7.07
N ALA A 230 -12.58 13.28 -7.85
CA ALA A 230 -11.15 13.21 -7.60
C ALA A 230 -10.76 13.86 -6.26
N GLN A 231 -11.39 15.00 -5.92
CA GLN A 231 -11.16 15.63 -4.61
C GLN A 231 -11.70 14.75 -3.48
N ALA A 232 -12.93 14.24 -3.61
CA ALA A 232 -13.52 13.36 -2.60
C ALA A 232 -12.67 12.09 -2.39
N PHE A 233 -12.11 11.53 -3.48
CA PHE A 233 -11.22 10.38 -3.38
C PHE A 233 -9.89 10.73 -2.71
N SER A 234 -9.30 11.89 -3.03
CA SER A 234 -8.10 12.39 -2.32
C SER A 234 -8.34 12.52 -0.82
N ASP A 235 -9.51 13.05 -0.43
CA ASP A 235 -9.88 13.20 0.98
C ASP A 235 -10.10 11.83 1.64
N PHE A 236 -10.77 10.89 0.95
CA PHE A 236 -11.00 9.53 1.42
C PHE A 236 -9.70 8.77 1.70
N LEU A 237 -8.69 8.91 0.82
CA LEU A 237 -7.39 8.28 1.01
C LEU A 237 -6.66 8.70 2.30
N GLN A 238 -7.09 9.81 2.93
CA GLN A 238 -6.56 10.30 4.20
C GLN A 238 -7.41 9.90 5.42
N THR A 239 -8.55 9.24 5.20
CA THR A 239 -9.43 8.78 6.30
C THR A 239 -8.84 7.62 7.08
N ASP A 240 -9.35 7.42 8.29
CA ASP A 240 -8.96 6.26 9.10
C ASP A 240 -9.33 4.94 8.42
N THR A 241 -10.45 4.89 7.68
CA THR A 241 -10.87 3.72 6.90
C THR A 241 -9.79 3.30 5.90
N ALA A 242 -9.30 4.22 5.07
CA ALA A 242 -8.25 3.92 4.10
C ALA A 242 -6.93 3.51 4.78
N LYS A 243 -6.57 4.19 5.88
CA LYS A 243 -5.39 3.88 6.69
C LYS A 243 -5.45 2.49 7.34
N GLU A 244 -6.61 2.12 7.88
CA GLU A 244 -6.84 0.79 8.47
C GLU A 244 -6.74 -0.33 7.43
N ILE A 245 -7.25 -0.09 6.20
CA ILE A 245 -7.09 -1.03 5.10
C ILE A 245 -5.61 -1.23 4.78
N TRP A 246 -4.83 -0.15 4.58
CA TRP A 246 -3.40 -0.28 4.35
C TRP A 246 -2.69 -1.06 5.47
N ALA A 247 -2.99 -0.74 6.75
CA ALA A 247 -2.41 -1.40 7.92
C ALA A 247 -2.75 -2.90 7.97
N LYS A 248 -3.97 -3.29 7.61
CA LYS A 248 -4.41 -4.69 7.50
C LYS A 248 -3.52 -5.50 6.56
N TYR A 249 -3.00 -4.88 5.51
CA TYR A 249 -2.10 -5.53 4.55
C TYR A 249 -0.61 -5.36 4.90
N GLY A 250 -0.29 -4.80 6.07
CA GLY A 250 1.08 -4.72 6.59
C GLY A 250 1.84 -3.43 6.22
N TYR A 251 1.18 -2.47 5.60
CA TYR A 251 1.77 -1.17 5.32
C TYR A 251 1.78 -0.26 6.55
N GLU A 252 2.82 0.56 6.70
CA GLU A 252 2.93 1.56 7.75
C GLU A 252 2.57 2.95 7.23
N GLN A 253 1.94 3.73 8.10
CA GLN A 253 1.65 5.13 7.81
C GLN A 253 2.93 5.96 7.63
N VAL A 254 2.84 7.03 6.83
CA VAL A 254 3.93 8.01 6.62
C VAL A 254 4.18 8.83 7.87
#